data_b16ebb611d03000243ce65f245dae825
#
_entry.id   b16ebb611d03000243ce65f245dae825
#
_cell.length_a   1.000
_cell.length_b   1.000
_cell.length_c   1.000
_cell.angle_alpha   90.00
_cell.angle_beta   90.00
_cell.angle_gamma   90.00
#
_symmetry.space_group_name_H-M   'P 1'
#
loop_
_entity.id
_entity.type
_entity.pdbx_description
1 polymer ?
#
loop_
_entity_poly.entity_id
_entity_poly.type
_entity_poly.pdbx_seq_one_letter_code
_entity_poly.pdbx_strand_id
1 'polypeptide(L)'
;MDLETLAWGYGLVEGPRTDPENNLYFSDVFKGGVFRRTPDGTIETLVEKRRFVGGLALHADGGFLMTGGTVEHWNQGESRTVLALDGITSFNDLHPDADGRIYVGTIRSDLEGLKAEKVPGECYRIELDGSTTELYGDVEISNGIGFSPDGSTLYHADSTSKGVIVHDVGNDGSVSNRRHIGATAFERGIPDGMCVDTDGNLWVAHVGGRRVVKLSPTGEMLDEIPVPAKAVTSCAFGGPEMTDLYIVTADNLDDPDRAGTVFRTT
;
A
#
# COMPACT_ATOMS: atom_id res chain seq x y z
N MET A 1 18.04 -9.39 11.36
CA MET A 1 18.13 -8.22 10.45
C MET A 1 18.05 -6.97 11.30
N ASP A 2 18.94 -6.02 11.07
CA ASP A 2 18.92 -4.76 11.81
C ASP A 2 18.01 -3.76 11.07
N LEU A 3 17.13 -3.09 11.82
CA LEU A 3 16.26 -2.05 11.29
C LEU A 3 16.91 -0.68 11.52
N GLU A 4 17.21 0.01 10.43
CA GLU A 4 17.66 1.40 10.46
C GLU A 4 16.43 2.33 10.46
N THR A 5 16.39 3.31 11.37
CA THR A 5 15.37 4.36 11.39
C THR A 5 15.76 5.48 10.44
N LEU A 6 14.96 5.75 9.42
CA LEU A 6 15.21 6.79 8.41
C LEU A 6 14.45 8.09 8.65
N ALA A 7 13.22 8.00 9.19
CA ALA A 7 12.36 9.13 9.47
C ALA A 7 11.36 8.77 10.56
N TRP A 8 10.85 9.76 11.29
CA TRP A 8 9.85 9.58 12.36
C TRP A 8 9.08 10.87 12.67
N GLY A 9 8.08 10.76 13.53
CA GLY A 9 7.31 11.93 13.99
C GLY A 9 6.04 12.17 13.20
N TYR A 10 5.66 11.19 12.38
CA TYR A 10 4.41 11.17 11.62
C TYR A 10 3.24 10.60 12.46
N GLY A 11 2.05 10.58 11.90
CA GLY A 11 0.90 9.89 12.47
C GLY A 11 0.87 8.43 12.04
N LEU A 12 0.23 8.13 10.94
CA LEU A 12 0.21 6.82 10.29
C LEU A 12 0.88 6.97 8.93
N VAL A 13 2.06 6.34 8.78
CA VAL A 13 2.82 6.39 7.52
C VAL A 13 2.32 5.31 6.57
N GLU A 14 2.11 5.67 5.28
CA GLU A 14 1.58 4.78 4.25
C GLU A 14 2.23 5.00 2.89
N GLY A 15 1.89 4.08 1.96
CA GLY A 15 2.19 4.15 0.55
C GLY A 15 3.67 4.32 0.21
N PRO A 16 4.62 3.59 0.84
CA PRO A 16 6.04 3.75 0.50
C PRO A 16 6.30 3.35 -0.95
N ARG A 17 7.03 4.21 -1.69
CA ARG A 17 7.44 3.95 -3.08
C ARG A 17 8.83 4.52 -3.31
N THR A 18 9.61 3.88 -4.16
CA THR A 18 10.95 4.35 -4.54
C THR A 18 11.01 4.65 -6.03
N ASP A 19 11.75 5.67 -6.41
CA ASP A 19 12.03 6.00 -7.80
C ASP A 19 13.44 5.50 -8.24
N PRO A 20 13.78 5.56 -9.55
CA PRO A 20 15.08 5.14 -10.04
C PRO A 20 16.26 5.94 -9.46
N GLU A 21 16.03 7.15 -8.96
CA GLU A 21 17.02 7.99 -8.28
C GLU A 21 17.18 7.61 -6.80
N ASN A 22 16.48 6.56 -6.33
CA ASN A 22 16.43 6.08 -4.95
C ASN A 22 15.84 7.08 -3.95
N ASN A 23 14.98 7.99 -4.41
CA ASN A 23 14.14 8.74 -3.50
C ASN A 23 13.03 7.83 -2.95
N LEU A 24 12.73 7.98 -1.66
CA LEU A 24 11.62 7.31 -1.01
C LEU A 24 10.45 8.28 -0.82
N TYR A 25 9.31 7.94 -1.38
CA TYR A 25 8.05 8.65 -1.20
C TYR A 25 7.20 7.93 -0.16
N PHE A 26 6.49 8.68 0.67
CA PHE A 26 5.53 8.16 1.66
C PHE A 26 4.52 9.24 2.05
N SER A 27 3.40 8.82 2.61
CA SER A 27 2.34 9.71 3.10
C SER A 27 2.20 9.65 4.63
N ASP A 28 1.56 10.66 5.20
CA ASP A 28 1.00 10.63 6.55
C ASP A 28 -0.52 10.70 6.46
N VAL A 29 -1.19 9.60 6.76
CA VAL A 29 -2.65 9.48 6.64
C VAL A 29 -3.39 10.41 7.60
N PHE A 30 -2.89 10.56 8.83
CA PHE A 30 -3.60 11.27 9.89
C PHE A 30 -3.23 12.76 10.01
N LYS A 31 -1.95 13.08 10.06
CA LYS A 31 -1.49 14.46 10.10
C LYS A 31 -1.59 15.14 8.75
N GLY A 32 -1.54 14.31 7.69
CA GLY A 32 -1.61 14.73 6.30
C GLY A 32 -0.25 15.11 5.73
N GLY A 33 -0.14 14.92 4.43
CA GLY A 33 1.04 15.23 3.63
C GLY A 33 1.57 14.05 2.84
N VAL A 34 2.29 14.37 1.77
CA VAL A 34 3.13 13.43 1.01
C VAL A 34 4.56 13.97 1.04
N PHE A 35 5.49 13.10 1.32
CA PHE A 35 6.89 13.41 1.57
C PHE A 35 7.78 12.65 0.60
N ARG A 36 8.93 13.26 0.29
CA ARG A 36 10.03 12.63 -0.43
C ARG A 36 11.28 12.68 0.44
N ARG A 37 11.91 11.54 0.68
CA ARG A 37 13.23 11.45 1.30
C ARG A 37 14.25 11.12 0.22
N THR A 38 15.22 11.99 0.05
CA THR A 38 16.34 11.81 -0.88
C THR A 38 17.40 10.85 -0.30
N PRO A 39 18.29 10.28 -1.12
CA PRO A 39 19.34 9.37 -0.65
C PRO A 39 20.27 9.96 0.40
N ASP A 40 20.49 11.27 0.39
CA ASP A 40 21.30 11.98 1.39
C ASP A 40 20.58 12.20 2.72
N GLY A 41 19.30 11.81 2.81
CA GLY A 41 18.47 11.90 4.02
C GLY A 41 17.62 13.16 4.14
N THR A 42 17.68 14.05 3.17
CA THR A 42 16.82 15.25 3.16
C THR A 42 15.35 14.85 2.95
N ILE A 43 14.44 15.42 3.75
CA ILE A 43 13.01 15.18 3.62
C ILE A 43 12.33 16.45 3.15
N GLU A 44 11.59 16.35 2.06
CA GLU A 44 10.81 17.42 1.46
C GLU A 44 9.32 17.10 1.59
N THR A 45 8.52 18.12 1.91
CA THR A 45 7.06 18.03 1.85
C THR A 45 6.60 18.40 0.44
N LEU A 46 6.06 17.44 -0.29
CA LEU A 46 5.57 17.66 -1.66
C LEU A 46 4.12 18.10 -1.68
N VAL A 47 3.29 17.51 -0.81
CA VAL A 47 1.89 17.89 -0.63
C VAL A 47 1.67 18.17 0.84
N GLU A 48 1.16 19.36 1.18
CA GLU A 48 0.87 19.73 2.56
C GLU A 48 -0.56 19.33 2.96
N LYS A 49 -0.73 18.85 4.20
CA LYS A 49 -2.02 18.73 4.90
C LYS A 49 -3.10 17.87 4.22
N ARG A 50 -2.79 17.14 3.14
CA ARG A 50 -3.74 16.20 2.55
C ARG A 50 -3.79 14.95 3.40
N ARG A 51 -4.91 14.71 4.05
CA ARG A 51 -5.16 13.55 4.92
C ARG A 51 -5.75 12.37 4.12
N PHE A 52 -5.65 11.19 4.70
CA PHE A 52 -6.22 9.94 4.16
C PHE A 52 -5.60 9.48 2.84
N VAL A 53 -4.34 9.84 2.58
CA VAL A 53 -3.57 9.27 1.46
C VAL A 53 -3.05 7.91 1.91
N GLY A 54 -3.74 6.82 1.55
CA GLY A 54 -3.36 5.45 1.89
C GLY A 54 -2.43 4.81 0.86
N GLY A 55 -2.47 5.25 -0.40
CA GLY A 55 -1.66 4.70 -1.48
C GLY A 55 -1.00 5.75 -2.35
N LEU A 56 0.20 5.44 -2.82
CA LEU A 56 0.97 6.21 -3.79
C LEU A 56 1.42 5.32 -4.94
N ALA A 57 1.48 5.85 -6.16
CA ALA A 57 2.16 5.21 -7.29
C ALA A 57 2.86 6.26 -8.15
N LEU A 58 4.10 6.00 -8.54
CA LEU A 58 4.82 6.90 -9.45
C LEU A 58 4.14 6.93 -10.82
N HIS A 59 4.13 8.08 -11.47
CA HIS A 59 3.47 8.28 -12.76
C HIS A 59 4.51 8.48 -13.87
N ALA A 60 4.26 7.88 -15.05
CA ALA A 60 5.18 7.94 -16.18
C ALA A 60 5.42 9.38 -16.69
N ASP A 61 4.41 10.25 -16.59
CA ASP A 61 4.53 11.67 -16.95
C ASP A 61 5.19 12.53 -15.85
N GLY A 62 5.76 11.89 -14.83
CA GLY A 62 6.34 12.52 -13.65
C GLY A 62 5.33 12.71 -12.52
N GLY A 63 5.83 12.96 -11.30
CA GLY A 63 5.02 13.01 -10.11
C GLY A 63 4.47 11.64 -9.70
N PHE A 64 3.31 11.63 -9.07
CA PHE A 64 2.69 10.41 -8.54
C PHE A 64 1.17 10.50 -8.48
N LEU A 65 0.54 9.34 -8.49
CA LEU A 65 -0.86 9.18 -8.09
C LEU A 65 -0.94 9.10 -6.57
N MET A 66 -1.98 9.68 -6.00
CA MET A 66 -2.31 9.59 -4.58
C MET A 66 -3.80 9.34 -4.38
N THR A 67 -4.11 8.51 -3.41
CA THR A 67 -5.48 8.19 -3.03
C THR A 67 -6.04 9.15 -1.98
N GLY A 68 -7.23 8.86 -1.46
CA GLY A 68 -7.99 9.62 -0.50
C GLY A 68 -9.46 9.66 -0.88
N GLY A 69 -10.15 10.80 -0.73
CA GLY A 69 -11.52 10.95 -1.22
C GLY A 69 -11.68 10.85 -2.74
N THR A 70 -10.58 11.04 -3.46
CA THR A 70 -10.43 10.88 -4.92
C THR A 70 -9.06 10.27 -5.20
N VAL A 71 -8.86 9.74 -6.40
CA VAL A 71 -7.51 9.47 -6.92
C VAL A 71 -7.05 10.69 -7.70
N GLU A 72 -5.88 11.22 -7.35
CA GLU A 72 -5.33 12.41 -8.00
C GLU A 72 -3.91 12.14 -8.52
N HIS A 73 -3.60 12.72 -9.66
CA HIS A 73 -2.23 12.85 -10.15
C HIS A 73 -1.67 14.20 -9.70
N TRP A 74 -0.62 14.15 -8.89
CA TRP A 74 0.17 15.32 -8.50
C TRP A 74 1.47 15.37 -9.28
N ASN A 75 1.78 16.53 -9.84
CA ASN A 75 3.06 16.77 -10.52
C ASN A 75 3.44 18.25 -10.37
N GLN A 76 4.66 18.52 -9.89
CA GLN A 76 5.27 19.86 -9.78
C GLN A 76 4.38 20.92 -9.09
N GLY A 77 3.64 20.53 -8.06
CA GLY A 77 2.78 21.42 -7.28
C GLY A 77 1.34 21.51 -7.77
N GLU A 78 1.00 20.88 -8.87
CA GLU A 78 -0.37 20.82 -9.41
C GLU A 78 -0.99 19.44 -9.22
N SER A 79 -2.29 19.41 -8.91
CA SER A 79 -3.07 18.18 -8.81
C SER A 79 -4.22 18.18 -9.81
N ARG A 80 -4.46 17.04 -10.45
CA ARG A 80 -5.66 16.78 -11.24
C ARG A 80 -6.36 15.52 -10.77
N THR A 81 -7.67 15.54 -10.69
CA THR A 81 -8.46 14.34 -10.39
C THR A 81 -8.37 13.34 -11.55
N VAL A 82 -8.03 12.10 -11.23
CA VAL A 82 -8.01 10.96 -12.14
C VAL A 82 -9.27 10.12 -11.98
N LEU A 83 -9.71 9.92 -10.72
CA LEU A 83 -10.93 9.17 -10.43
C LEU A 83 -11.71 9.82 -9.27
N ALA A 84 -12.98 10.04 -9.49
CA ALA A 84 -13.98 10.36 -8.47
C ALA A 84 -15.25 9.57 -8.79
N LEU A 85 -15.81 8.88 -7.81
CA LEU A 85 -17.02 8.08 -7.97
C LEU A 85 -18.08 8.49 -6.95
N ASP A 86 -19.32 8.62 -7.39
CA ASP A 86 -20.42 8.96 -6.51
C ASP A 86 -20.62 7.90 -5.43
N GLY A 87 -20.73 8.34 -4.18
CA GLY A 87 -20.90 7.46 -3.03
C GLY A 87 -19.63 6.75 -2.55
N ILE A 88 -18.47 7.01 -3.18
CA ILE A 88 -17.15 6.58 -2.69
C ILE A 88 -16.48 7.77 -2.01
N THR A 89 -16.11 7.60 -0.76
CA THR A 89 -15.47 8.66 0.05
C THR A 89 -14.03 8.35 0.40
N SER A 90 -13.59 7.11 0.17
CA SER A 90 -12.23 6.69 0.47
C SER A 90 -11.73 5.64 -0.53
N PHE A 91 -10.69 6.02 -1.26
CA PHE A 91 -9.80 5.11 -1.98
C PHE A 91 -8.57 4.87 -1.09
N ASN A 92 -8.16 3.62 -0.93
CA ASN A 92 -7.03 3.29 -0.05
C ASN A 92 -5.75 2.98 -0.85
N ASP A 93 -5.32 1.74 -0.94
CA ASP A 93 -4.09 1.44 -1.69
C ASP A 93 -4.36 1.33 -3.20
N LEU A 94 -3.30 1.54 -3.97
CA LEU A 94 -3.33 1.43 -5.43
C LEU A 94 -2.00 0.87 -5.96
N HIS A 95 -2.07 0.21 -7.11
CA HIS A 95 -0.88 -0.32 -7.79
C HIS A 95 -1.04 -0.32 -9.31
N PRO A 96 -0.02 0.12 -10.09
CA PRO A 96 -0.03 -0.03 -11.53
C PRO A 96 0.29 -1.48 -11.94
N ASP A 97 -0.30 -1.94 -13.04
CA ASP A 97 0.24 -3.11 -13.74
C ASP A 97 1.37 -2.72 -14.72
N ALA A 98 1.92 -3.72 -15.41
CA ALA A 98 3.02 -3.51 -16.36
C ALA A 98 2.61 -2.68 -17.60
N ASP A 99 1.33 -2.62 -17.91
CA ASP A 99 0.78 -1.82 -19.02
C ASP A 99 0.40 -0.39 -18.59
N GLY A 100 0.56 -0.06 -17.29
CA GLY A 100 0.28 1.26 -16.73
C GLY A 100 -1.18 1.48 -16.33
N ARG A 101 -2.04 0.45 -16.38
CA ARG A 101 -3.39 0.50 -15.82
C ARG A 101 -3.30 0.51 -14.30
N ILE A 102 -4.13 1.29 -13.62
CA ILE A 102 -4.10 1.43 -12.17
C ILE A 102 -5.22 0.61 -11.54
N TYR A 103 -4.86 -0.24 -10.60
CA TYR A 103 -5.81 -0.96 -9.76
C TYR A 103 -5.90 -0.26 -8.40
N VAL A 104 -7.11 0.06 -7.97
CA VAL A 104 -7.35 0.82 -6.74
C VAL A 104 -8.54 0.25 -5.98
N GLY A 105 -8.37 0.11 -4.67
CA GLY A 105 -9.43 -0.39 -3.80
C GLY A 105 -10.12 0.70 -3.00
N THR A 106 -11.39 0.48 -2.66
CA THR A 106 -12.20 1.40 -1.87
C THR A 106 -12.40 0.91 -0.45
N ILE A 107 -12.61 1.85 0.48
CA ILE A 107 -13.13 1.59 1.82
C ILE A 107 -14.43 2.36 1.95
N ARG A 108 -15.54 1.63 2.16
CA ARG A 108 -16.87 2.21 2.40
C ARG A 108 -17.25 2.23 3.87
N SER A 109 -16.61 1.39 4.68
CA SER A 109 -16.83 1.35 6.13
C SER A 109 -16.29 2.61 6.78
N ASP A 110 -17.03 3.15 7.75
CA ASP A 110 -16.55 4.23 8.59
C ASP A 110 -15.46 3.71 9.54
N LEU A 111 -14.21 4.05 9.25
CA LEU A 111 -13.05 3.66 10.05
C LEU A 111 -12.96 4.39 11.40
N GLU A 112 -13.61 5.56 11.54
CA GLU A 112 -13.69 6.31 12.79
C GLU A 112 -14.73 5.70 13.73
N GLY A 113 -15.75 5.07 13.19
CA GLY A 113 -16.81 4.38 13.91
C GLY A 113 -16.68 2.87 13.94
N LEU A 114 -15.61 2.31 14.49
CA LEU A 114 -15.31 0.86 14.58
C LEU A 114 -16.47 -0.09 15.02
N LYS A 115 -17.67 0.45 15.22
CA LYS A 115 -18.91 -0.27 15.57
C LYS A 115 -19.98 -0.16 14.47
N ALA A 116 -19.71 0.57 13.38
CA ALA A 116 -20.66 0.69 12.28
C ALA A 116 -20.77 -0.62 11.50
N GLU A 117 -21.90 -0.80 10.84
CA GLU A 117 -22.12 -1.91 9.91
C GLU A 117 -21.02 -1.91 8.85
N LYS A 118 -20.39 -3.06 8.66
CA LYS A 118 -19.35 -3.20 7.64
C LYS A 118 -20.01 -3.13 6.26
N VAL A 119 -19.55 -2.21 5.46
CA VAL A 119 -20.00 -2.03 4.08
C VAL A 119 -18.85 -2.46 3.16
N PRO A 120 -18.99 -3.56 2.43
CA PRO A 120 -17.97 -4.00 1.49
C PRO A 120 -17.69 -2.93 0.43
N GLY A 121 -16.41 -2.74 0.14
CA GLY A 121 -15.93 -1.93 -0.96
C GLY A 121 -15.61 -2.77 -2.19
N GLU A 122 -14.98 -2.13 -3.14
CA GLU A 122 -14.69 -2.66 -4.48
C GLU A 122 -13.22 -2.45 -4.85
N CYS A 123 -12.80 -3.17 -5.89
CA CYS A 123 -11.58 -2.88 -6.63
C CYS A 123 -11.94 -2.36 -8.02
N TYR A 124 -11.37 -1.23 -8.39
CA TYR A 124 -11.52 -0.61 -9.70
C TYR A 124 -10.22 -0.67 -10.48
N ARG A 125 -10.33 -0.72 -11.81
CA ARG A 125 -9.22 -0.52 -12.72
C ARG A 125 -9.45 0.78 -13.51
N ILE A 126 -8.42 1.61 -13.58
CA ILE A 126 -8.37 2.85 -14.36
C ILE A 126 -7.47 2.59 -15.56
N GLU A 127 -8.02 2.82 -16.76
CA GLU A 127 -7.30 2.69 -18.03
C GLU A 127 -6.43 3.91 -18.33
N LEU A 128 -5.52 3.81 -19.28
CA LEU A 128 -4.67 4.91 -19.73
C LEU A 128 -5.47 6.10 -20.31
N ASP A 129 -6.64 5.83 -20.87
CA ASP A 129 -7.55 6.88 -21.37
C ASP A 129 -8.44 7.50 -20.28
N GLY A 130 -8.29 7.05 -19.02
CA GLY A 130 -9.07 7.50 -17.88
C GLY A 130 -10.41 6.78 -17.70
N SER A 131 -10.78 5.88 -18.58
CA SER A 131 -11.98 5.05 -18.37
C SER A 131 -11.79 4.11 -17.18
N THR A 132 -12.87 3.76 -16.48
CA THR A 132 -12.80 3.01 -15.24
C THR A 132 -13.75 1.82 -15.29
N THR A 133 -13.28 0.68 -14.78
CA THR A 133 -14.04 -0.56 -14.67
C THR A 133 -14.02 -1.06 -13.23
N GLU A 134 -15.19 -1.35 -12.67
CA GLU A 134 -15.28 -2.13 -11.44
C GLU A 134 -14.94 -3.59 -11.77
N LEU A 135 -13.93 -4.14 -11.11
CA LEU A 135 -13.46 -5.49 -11.34
C LEU A 135 -14.17 -6.52 -10.44
N TYR A 136 -14.30 -6.19 -9.17
CA TYR A 136 -14.97 -7.03 -8.16
C TYR A 136 -15.30 -6.22 -6.91
N GLY A 137 -16.32 -6.69 -6.18
CA GLY A 137 -16.71 -6.21 -4.86
C GLY A 137 -16.32 -7.15 -3.73
N ASP A 138 -17.04 -7.04 -2.61
CA ASP A 138 -16.85 -7.86 -1.41
C ASP A 138 -15.42 -7.80 -0.84
N VAL A 139 -14.85 -6.59 -0.79
CA VAL A 139 -13.61 -6.25 -0.09
C VAL A 139 -13.98 -5.32 1.06
N GLU A 140 -13.92 -5.81 2.31
CA GLU A 140 -14.43 -5.01 3.43
C GLU A 140 -13.50 -3.84 3.79
N ILE A 141 -12.18 -4.10 3.91
CA ILE A 141 -11.16 -3.07 4.09
C ILE A 141 -10.04 -3.35 3.11
N SER A 142 -10.13 -2.68 1.97
CA SER A 142 -9.12 -2.74 0.93
C SER A 142 -7.78 -2.20 1.44
N ASN A 143 -6.72 -2.97 1.21
CA ASN A 143 -5.35 -2.60 1.54
C ASN A 143 -4.39 -3.01 0.41
N GLY A 144 -3.16 -3.42 0.71
CA GLY A 144 -2.09 -3.62 -0.24
C GLY A 144 -2.51 -4.34 -1.52
N ILE A 145 -2.14 -3.77 -2.66
CA ILE A 145 -2.34 -4.35 -4.00
C ILE A 145 -0.98 -4.61 -4.63
N GLY A 146 -0.82 -5.75 -5.29
CA GLY A 146 0.40 -6.11 -6.00
C GLY A 146 0.17 -7.16 -7.08
N PHE A 147 1.16 -7.34 -7.94
CA PHE A 147 1.12 -8.32 -9.02
C PHE A 147 2.29 -9.30 -8.93
N SER A 148 2.08 -10.51 -9.44
CA SER A 148 3.20 -11.42 -9.73
C SER A 148 4.16 -10.78 -10.74
N PRO A 149 5.45 -11.18 -10.75
CA PRO A 149 6.45 -10.59 -11.66
C PRO A 149 6.09 -10.71 -13.14
N ASP A 150 5.32 -11.72 -13.52
CA ASP A 150 4.82 -11.93 -14.89
C ASP A 150 3.47 -11.21 -15.17
N GLY A 151 2.92 -10.53 -14.18
CA GLY A 151 1.64 -9.82 -14.27
C GLY A 151 0.39 -10.72 -14.35
N SER A 152 0.55 -12.03 -14.29
CA SER A 152 -0.57 -12.98 -14.46
C SER A 152 -1.46 -13.17 -13.23
N THR A 153 -1.02 -12.66 -12.07
CA THR A 153 -1.72 -12.78 -10.79
C THR A 153 -1.80 -11.45 -10.09
N LEU A 154 -3.01 -11.08 -9.67
CA LEU A 154 -3.30 -9.92 -8.81
C LEU A 154 -3.47 -10.40 -7.37
N TYR A 155 -2.79 -9.75 -6.45
CA TYR A 155 -2.90 -9.91 -5.00
C TYR A 155 -3.53 -8.67 -4.40
N HIS A 156 -4.51 -8.84 -3.51
CA HIS A 156 -5.20 -7.74 -2.83
C HIS A 156 -5.45 -8.09 -1.36
N ALA A 157 -4.80 -7.41 -0.44
CA ALA A 157 -5.02 -7.58 0.99
C ALA A 157 -6.40 -7.07 1.39
N ASP A 158 -7.18 -7.91 2.07
CA ASP A 158 -8.38 -7.50 2.77
C ASP A 158 -8.17 -7.70 4.28
N SER A 159 -8.04 -6.60 4.99
CA SER A 159 -7.72 -6.62 6.42
C SER A 159 -8.75 -7.34 7.26
N THR A 160 -10.02 -7.31 6.88
CA THR A 160 -11.11 -7.94 7.63
C THR A 160 -11.25 -9.43 7.38
N SER A 161 -11.03 -9.87 6.15
CA SER A 161 -11.00 -11.32 5.82
C SER A 161 -9.75 -12.01 6.36
N LYS A 162 -8.78 -11.23 6.88
CA LYS A 162 -7.50 -11.70 7.41
C LYS A 162 -6.74 -12.56 6.40
N GLY A 163 -6.67 -12.10 5.18
CA GLY A 163 -5.98 -12.81 4.11
C GLY A 163 -5.73 -11.94 2.90
N VAL A 164 -5.14 -12.55 1.89
CA VAL A 164 -4.91 -11.93 0.60
C VAL A 164 -5.85 -12.56 -0.41
N ILE A 165 -6.67 -11.73 -1.06
CA ILE A 165 -7.49 -12.11 -2.20
C ILE A 165 -6.55 -12.24 -3.41
N VAL A 166 -6.76 -13.26 -4.21
CA VAL A 166 -5.95 -13.57 -5.38
C VAL A 166 -6.85 -13.76 -6.58
N HIS A 167 -6.49 -13.14 -7.71
CA HIS A 167 -7.15 -13.34 -8.99
C HIS A 167 -6.12 -13.68 -10.08
N ASP A 168 -6.53 -14.46 -11.06
CA ASP A 168 -5.82 -14.58 -12.31
C ASP A 168 -6.12 -13.35 -13.17
N VAL A 169 -5.10 -12.82 -13.86
CA VAL A 169 -5.20 -11.61 -14.68
C VAL A 169 -5.05 -11.97 -16.15
N GLY A 170 -6.04 -11.60 -16.96
CA GLY A 170 -6.00 -11.74 -18.42
C GLY A 170 -5.17 -10.63 -19.07
N ASN A 171 -4.74 -10.83 -20.33
CA ASN A 171 -3.97 -9.84 -21.10
C ASN A 171 -4.71 -8.50 -21.26
N ASP A 172 -6.04 -8.52 -21.21
CA ASP A 172 -6.89 -7.32 -21.23
C ASP A 172 -7.09 -6.69 -19.84
N GLY A 173 -6.40 -7.22 -18.80
CA GLY A 173 -6.53 -6.79 -17.41
C GLY A 173 -7.82 -7.26 -16.73
N SER A 174 -8.62 -8.12 -17.36
CA SER A 174 -9.75 -8.77 -16.71
C SER A 174 -9.27 -9.70 -15.59
N VAL A 175 -10.08 -9.88 -14.55
CA VAL A 175 -9.73 -10.73 -13.40
C VAL A 175 -10.71 -11.89 -13.27
N SER A 176 -10.20 -13.04 -12.84
CA SER A 176 -10.99 -14.28 -12.69
C SER A 176 -10.44 -15.16 -11.56
N ASN A 177 -11.09 -16.30 -11.31
CA ASN A 177 -10.63 -17.33 -10.38
C ASN A 177 -10.28 -16.81 -8.98
N ARG A 178 -11.19 -15.98 -8.39
CA ARG A 178 -11.01 -15.44 -7.02
C ARG A 178 -10.75 -16.55 -6.01
N ARG A 179 -9.70 -16.41 -5.24
CA ARG A 179 -9.31 -17.29 -4.12
C ARG A 179 -8.69 -16.50 -2.98
N HIS A 180 -8.53 -17.11 -1.82
CA HIS A 180 -7.91 -16.49 -0.65
C HIS A 180 -6.70 -17.31 -0.21
N ILE A 181 -5.62 -16.62 0.18
CA ILE A 181 -4.39 -17.22 0.68
C ILE A 181 -3.95 -16.55 1.99
N GLY A 182 -3.04 -17.20 2.73
CA GLY A 182 -2.30 -16.61 3.83
C GLY A 182 -3.08 -16.44 5.15
N ALA A 183 -4.33 -16.91 5.28
CA ALA A 183 -5.16 -16.68 6.46
C ALA A 183 -4.46 -17.09 7.79
N THR A 184 -3.69 -18.15 7.79
CA THR A 184 -2.95 -18.63 8.98
C THR A 184 -1.82 -17.70 9.42
N ALA A 185 -1.26 -16.92 8.49
CA ALA A 185 -0.24 -15.93 8.82
C ALA A 185 -0.80 -14.75 9.62
N PHE A 186 -2.11 -14.48 9.52
CA PHE A 186 -2.77 -13.32 10.12
C PHE A 186 -3.67 -13.65 11.33
N GLU A 187 -3.45 -14.78 12.00
CA GLU A 187 -4.21 -15.14 13.21
C GLU A 187 -4.09 -14.08 14.32
N ARG A 188 -2.94 -13.39 14.43
CA ARG A 188 -2.62 -12.40 15.46
C ARG A 188 -2.66 -10.96 14.97
N GLY A 189 -3.47 -10.64 13.99
CA GLY A 189 -3.58 -9.30 13.44
C GLY A 189 -4.24 -9.31 12.09
N ILE A 190 -3.94 -8.33 11.26
CA ILE A 190 -4.56 -8.14 9.94
C ILE A 190 -3.49 -7.77 8.90
N PRO A 191 -3.62 -8.23 7.63
CA PRO A 191 -2.78 -7.77 6.55
C PRO A 191 -3.07 -6.31 6.24
N ASP A 192 -2.02 -5.59 5.81
CA ASP A 192 -2.10 -4.19 5.41
C ASP A 192 -1.40 -3.99 4.06
N GLY A 193 -0.57 -2.97 3.88
CA GLY A 193 0.16 -2.76 2.65
C GLY A 193 1.13 -3.89 2.31
N MET A 194 1.44 -4.09 1.03
CA MET A 194 2.32 -5.16 0.57
C MET A 194 3.18 -4.77 -0.63
N CYS A 195 4.23 -5.56 -0.85
CA CYS A 195 4.98 -5.62 -2.11
C CYS A 195 5.26 -7.07 -2.50
N VAL A 196 5.67 -7.29 -3.76
CA VAL A 196 5.99 -8.62 -4.30
C VAL A 196 7.44 -8.62 -4.75
N ASP A 197 8.20 -9.66 -4.38
CA ASP A 197 9.60 -9.80 -4.81
C ASP A 197 9.71 -10.45 -6.21
N THR A 198 10.91 -10.47 -6.75
CA THR A 198 11.19 -11.02 -8.09
C THR A 198 10.98 -12.53 -8.21
N ASP A 199 10.92 -13.24 -7.08
CA ASP A 199 10.57 -14.67 -7.01
C ASP A 199 9.05 -14.90 -6.92
N GLY A 200 8.26 -13.81 -6.84
CA GLY A 200 6.81 -13.82 -6.71
C GLY A 200 6.30 -13.97 -5.28
N ASN A 201 7.17 -13.90 -4.27
CA ASN A 201 6.71 -13.95 -2.88
C ASN A 201 6.15 -12.59 -2.43
N LEU A 202 5.13 -12.65 -1.60
CA LEU A 202 4.48 -11.47 -1.04
C LEU A 202 5.13 -11.08 0.29
N TRP A 203 5.47 -9.79 0.42
CA TRP A 203 5.90 -9.20 1.68
C TRP A 203 4.77 -8.33 2.19
N VAL A 204 4.10 -8.76 3.26
CA VAL A 204 2.85 -8.17 3.74
C VAL A 204 3.06 -7.56 5.13
N ALA A 205 2.79 -6.28 5.25
CA ALA A 205 2.78 -5.59 6.53
C ALA A 205 1.64 -6.12 7.41
N HIS A 206 1.89 -6.22 8.73
CA HIS A 206 1.00 -6.92 9.64
C HIS A 206 0.64 -6.04 10.84
N VAL A 207 -0.50 -5.35 10.75
CA VAL A 207 -1.05 -4.56 11.86
C VAL A 207 -1.52 -5.48 12.98
N GLY A 208 -1.05 -5.21 14.19
CA GLY A 208 -1.23 -6.06 15.36
C GLY A 208 -0.25 -7.24 15.45
N GLY A 209 0.43 -7.58 14.36
CA GLY A 209 1.39 -8.68 14.29
C GLY A 209 2.84 -8.31 14.62
N ARG A 210 3.18 -7.02 14.59
CA ARG A 210 4.53 -6.50 14.90
C ARG A 210 5.62 -7.00 13.95
N ARG A 211 5.29 -7.16 12.66
CA ARG A 211 6.18 -7.76 11.68
C ARG A 211 5.76 -7.45 10.24
N VAL A 212 6.65 -7.67 9.29
CA VAL A 212 6.33 -7.97 7.89
C VAL A 212 6.43 -9.48 7.73
N VAL A 213 5.47 -10.13 7.07
CA VAL A 213 5.51 -11.56 6.77
C VAL A 213 5.85 -11.77 5.30
N LYS A 214 6.70 -12.77 5.01
CA LYS A 214 6.95 -13.27 3.66
C LYS A 214 6.08 -14.48 3.39
N LEU A 215 5.23 -14.41 2.38
CA LEU A 215 4.38 -15.52 1.94
C LEU A 215 4.81 -16.00 0.56
N SER A 216 4.71 -17.30 0.32
CA SER A 216 4.77 -17.85 -1.03
C SER A 216 3.56 -17.38 -1.86
N PRO A 217 3.57 -17.50 -3.20
CA PRO A 217 2.42 -17.22 -4.05
C PRO A 217 1.15 -18.04 -3.71
N THR A 218 1.32 -19.12 -2.95
CA THR A 218 0.21 -19.98 -2.47
C THR A 218 -0.21 -19.69 -1.03
N GLY A 219 0.43 -18.71 -0.37
CA GLY A 219 0.09 -18.25 0.98
C GLY A 219 0.78 -19.01 2.11
N GLU A 220 1.77 -19.84 1.83
CA GLU A 220 2.62 -20.45 2.86
C GLU A 220 3.54 -19.38 3.45
N MET A 221 3.61 -19.28 4.79
CA MET A 221 4.52 -18.38 5.47
C MET A 221 5.96 -18.91 5.38
N LEU A 222 6.81 -18.16 4.69
CA LEU A 222 8.21 -18.52 4.42
C LEU A 222 9.17 -17.91 5.44
N ASP A 223 8.91 -16.64 5.83
CA ASP A 223 9.79 -15.88 6.72
C ASP A 223 9.03 -14.71 7.36
N GLU A 224 9.66 -14.03 8.32
CA GLU A 224 9.15 -12.80 8.92
C GLU A 224 10.27 -11.84 9.33
N ILE A 225 10.00 -10.54 9.26
CA ILE A 225 10.85 -9.49 9.81
C ILE A 225 10.13 -8.87 11.01
N PRO A 226 10.61 -9.10 12.24
CA PRO A 226 10.08 -8.42 13.43
C PRO A 226 10.28 -6.91 13.32
N VAL A 227 9.24 -6.13 13.64
CA VAL A 227 9.27 -4.66 13.63
C VAL A 227 8.84 -4.15 15.01
N PRO A 228 9.53 -3.17 15.59
CA PRO A 228 9.19 -2.62 16.90
C PRO A 228 7.98 -1.66 16.83
N ALA A 229 6.92 -2.10 16.19
CA ALA A 229 5.67 -1.35 16.02
C ALA A 229 4.47 -2.30 16.09
N LYS A 230 3.39 -1.85 16.70
CA LYS A 230 2.12 -2.58 16.72
C LYS A 230 1.44 -2.51 15.37
N ALA A 231 1.44 -1.31 14.78
CA ALA A 231 0.86 -1.04 13.48
C ALA A 231 1.97 -0.91 12.43
N VAL A 232 2.38 -2.03 11.87
CA VAL A 232 3.21 -2.09 10.65
C VAL A 232 2.25 -1.99 9.48
N THR A 233 2.30 -0.87 8.75
CA THR A 233 1.22 -0.46 7.84
C THR A 233 1.53 -0.80 6.39
N SER A 234 2.77 -0.62 5.93
CA SER A 234 3.12 -0.96 4.55
C SER A 234 4.61 -1.27 4.39
N CYS A 235 4.99 -1.79 3.22
CA CYS A 235 6.39 -1.99 2.87
C CYS A 235 6.61 -1.89 1.35
N ALA A 236 7.85 -1.57 0.95
CA ALA A 236 8.25 -1.50 -0.45
C ALA A 236 9.73 -1.81 -0.61
N PHE A 237 10.09 -2.45 -1.71
CA PHE A 237 11.48 -2.60 -2.10
C PHE A 237 12.06 -1.32 -2.68
N GLY A 238 13.37 -1.15 -2.56
CA GLY A 238 14.12 -0.06 -3.14
C GLY A 238 15.62 -0.19 -2.87
N GLY A 239 16.31 0.95 -2.87
CA GLY A 239 17.77 1.00 -2.84
C GLY A 239 18.39 0.74 -4.23
N PRO A 240 19.69 0.98 -4.39
CA PRO A 240 20.36 0.92 -5.70
C PRO A 240 20.26 -0.44 -6.38
N GLU A 241 20.23 -1.52 -5.60
CA GLU A 241 20.14 -2.90 -6.10
C GLU A 241 18.73 -3.50 -5.90
N MET A 242 17.74 -2.69 -5.48
CA MET A 242 16.37 -3.12 -5.13
C MET A 242 16.33 -4.23 -4.06
N THR A 243 17.30 -4.23 -3.15
CA THR A 243 17.42 -5.21 -2.05
C THR A 243 17.05 -4.63 -0.69
N ASP A 244 16.94 -3.31 -0.58
CA ASP A 244 16.45 -2.67 0.64
C ASP A 244 14.94 -2.85 0.76
N LEU A 245 14.45 -3.22 1.94
CA LEU A 245 13.04 -3.19 2.26
C LEU A 245 12.76 -2.00 3.17
N TYR A 246 11.97 -1.05 2.68
CA TYR A 246 11.42 0.04 3.47
C TYR A 246 10.13 -0.42 4.13
N ILE A 247 10.02 -0.17 5.45
CA ILE A 247 8.87 -0.58 6.27
C ILE A 247 8.35 0.65 6.98
N VAL A 248 7.05 0.89 6.89
CA VAL A 248 6.40 2.05 7.50
C VAL A 248 5.39 1.65 8.57
N THR A 249 5.18 2.53 9.54
CA THR A 249 4.41 2.22 10.75
C THR A 249 3.57 3.41 11.23
N ALA A 250 2.61 3.15 12.13
CA ALA A 250 1.89 4.22 12.84
C ALA A 250 2.47 4.49 14.24
N ASP A 251 3.18 3.54 14.82
CA ASP A 251 3.78 3.63 16.16
C ASP A 251 5.23 3.14 16.18
N ASN A 252 5.91 3.34 17.27
CA ASN A 252 7.22 2.77 17.55
C ASN A 252 7.26 2.35 19.03
N LEU A 253 7.43 1.06 19.30
CA LEU A 253 7.38 0.50 20.66
C LEU A 253 8.69 0.64 21.43
N ASP A 254 9.82 0.74 20.72
CA ASP A 254 11.14 0.94 21.33
C ASP A 254 11.35 2.41 21.72
N ASP A 255 10.71 3.33 20.97
CA ASP A 255 10.76 4.77 21.21
C ASP A 255 9.42 5.43 20.83
N PRO A 256 8.48 5.56 21.77
CA PRO A 256 7.15 6.15 21.50
C PRO A 256 7.20 7.59 20.99
N ASP A 257 8.27 8.34 21.28
CA ASP A 257 8.44 9.71 20.76
C ASP A 257 8.76 9.71 19.27
N ARG A 258 9.10 8.54 18.70
CA ARG A 258 9.31 8.31 17.28
C ARG A 258 8.13 7.60 16.58
N ALA A 259 6.93 7.78 17.08
CA ALA A 259 5.72 7.25 16.41
C ALA A 259 5.67 7.69 14.95
N GLY A 260 5.01 6.89 14.10
CA GLY A 260 4.98 7.10 12.66
C GLY A 260 6.40 7.05 12.08
N THR A 261 6.98 5.85 12.06
CA THR A 261 8.39 5.63 11.70
C THR A 261 8.52 4.99 10.31
N VAL A 262 9.57 5.40 9.60
CA VAL A 262 10.07 4.77 8.38
C VAL A 262 11.35 4.02 8.73
N PHE A 263 11.34 2.71 8.56
CA PHE A 263 12.49 1.83 8.73
C PHE A 263 13.04 1.35 7.39
N ARG A 264 14.30 0.92 7.41
CA ARG A 264 14.96 0.20 6.32
C ARG A 264 15.67 -1.03 6.87
N THR A 265 15.65 -2.13 6.11
CA THR A 265 16.51 -3.31 6.30
C THR A 265 17.00 -3.80 4.94
N THR A 266 18.12 -4.54 4.91
CA THR A 266 18.71 -5.14 3.70
C THR A 266 18.78 -6.65 3.85
#